data_e8dc590848dd62ba46ac4c3f45958018
#
_entry.id   e8dc590848dd62ba46ac4c3f45958018
#
_cell.length_a   1.000
_cell.length_b   1.000
_cell.length_c   1.000
_cell.angle_alpha   90.00
_cell.angle_beta   90.00
_cell.angle_gamma   90.00
#
_symmetry.space_group_name_H-M   'P 1'
#
loop_
_entity.id
_entity.type
_entity.pdbx_description
1 polymer ?
#
loop_
_entity_poly.entity_id
_entity_poly.type
_entity_poly.pdbx_seq_one_letter_code
_entity_poly.pdbx_strand_id
1 'polypeptide(L)'
;MADAVVRGIQSDNQTAACMKHFVAYSKTPTGHDQDAVTISDFDLLNYFVRPFKAAIDAGALTTMENYISINGVPVIGNHRILEVLLREDLAYDGMAVSDFGEIGSMNNFHRVARNANEAVRFSYTHTGIDMSMGYDTTYLNGTKLLIEESPEYLERLKDSARRIIKLKLQLGLYDIPVPGGDDIALVRNEDDVQKSLDMARESIVLLQNNDSTLPIPTSASVFLTGHSAHNIGNQCGGWSVSWHGHTGNDNFPNGISVKEGMEAIAGSDKVIYFNGLDSDGSYSETNLTTAKQYASQSEYTIAVIGEHPYAEKTGDLDNLALPAGQIEYVKELASTGTKVIVVLFEGRPRLLGDLPENVYAVVNGLLACEQGGKAMAEIIYGQVNPSGRMPITYPKDPANIMIPYNHRVSTQCADSDDCEMQWDFGTGLSYTDFTYSDLTLSKTNITSSSDTIDVSIVVTNSGSMAGKETVMLFLIQPRVHRRP
;
A
#
# COMPACT_ATOMS: atom_id res chain seq x y z
N MET A 1 0.25 -0.11 -12.82
CA MET A 1 0.48 -1.13 -11.78
C MET A 1 -0.60 -2.22 -11.83
N ALA A 2 -1.90 -1.94 -11.63
CA ALA A 2 -2.96 -2.97 -11.64
C ALA A 2 -2.92 -3.87 -12.89
N ASP A 3 -2.79 -3.32 -14.09
CA ASP A 3 -2.64 -4.08 -15.34
C ASP A 3 -1.43 -5.03 -15.30
N ALA A 4 -0.26 -4.54 -14.90
CA ALA A 4 0.97 -5.35 -14.88
C ALA A 4 0.89 -6.49 -13.85
N VAL A 5 0.31 -6.23 -12.66
CA VAL A 5 0.14 -7.25 -11.62
C VAL A 5 -0.81 -8.36 -12.08
N VAL A 6 -1.96 -7.99 -12.67
CA VAL A 6 -2.93 -8.98 -13.19
C VAL A 6 -2.30 -9.84 -14.29
N ARG A 7 -1.63 -9.22 -15.27
CA ARG A 7 -0.95 -9.96 -16.35
C ARG A 7 0.16 -10.85 -15.81
N GLY A 8 0.92 -10.39 -14.81
CA GLY A 8 1.97 -11.20 -14.19
C GLY A 8 1.42 -12.42 -13.46
N ILE A 9 0.41 -12.23 -12.60
CA ILE A 9 -0.22 -13.33 -11.85
C ILE A 9 -0.86 -14.37 -12.79
N GLN A 10 -1.42 -13.94 -13.90
CA GLN A 10 -2.15 -14.80 -14.85
C GLN A 10 -1.31 -15.26 -16.06
N SER A 11 0.00 -14.99 -16.06
CA SER A 11 0.85 -15.21 -17.24
C SER A 11 0.93 -16.68 -17.71
N ASP A 12 0.78 -17.63 -16.79
CA ASP A 12 0.84 -19.07 -17.05
C ASP A 12 -0.56 -19.73 -17.18
N ASN A 13 -1.64 -18.97 -16.99
CA ASN A 13 -3.03 -19.44 -16.96
C ASN A 13 -3.33 -20.49 -15.86
N GLN A 14 -2.51 -20.58 -14.82
CA GLN A 14 -2.73 -21.50 -13.69
C GLN A 14 -3.23 -20.79 -12.44
N THR A 15 -3.10 -19.47 -12.38
CA THR A 15 -3.46 -18.64 -11.24
C THR A 15 -4.44 -17.55 -11.66
N ALA A 16 -5.47 -17.30 -10.85
CA ALA A 16 -6.42 -16.20 -11.04
C ALA A 16 -6.05 -15.02 -10.16
N ALA A 17 -5.91 -13.84 -10.74
CA ALA A 17 -5.84 -12.59 -9.99
C ALA A 17 -7.22 -12.23 -9.44
N CYS A 18 -7.28 -11.80 -8.18
CA CYS A 18 -8.48 -11.27 -7.56
C CYS A 18 -8.33 -9.77 -7.31
N MET A 19 -9.04 -8.96 -8.08
CA MET A 19 -9.09 -7.51 -7.81
C MET A 19 -9.99 -7.22 -6.61
N LYS A 20 -9.45 -6.53 -5.59
CA LYS A 20 -10.19 -6.29 -4.34
C LYS A 20 -9.77 -4.99 -3.65
N HIS A 21 -10.60 -4.42 -2.80
CA HIS A 21 -11.99 -4.81 -2.56
C HIS A 21 -12.88 -3.83 -3.31
N PHE A 22 -13.72 -4.30 -4.22
CA PHE A 22 -14.51 -3.47 -5.13
C PHE A 22 -15.69 -2.84 -4.38
N VAL A 23 -15.76 -1.53 -4.21
CA VAL A 23 -14.98 -0.38 -4.62
C VAL A 23 -14.97 0.69 -3.51
N ALA A 24 -14.03 1.64 -3.53
CA ALA A 24 -13.94 2.77 -2.59
C ALA A 24 -13.72 2.40 -1.10
N TYR A 25 -13.27 1.19 -0.80
CA TYR A 25 -13.04 0.72 0.58
C TYR A 25 -12.05 1.61 1.36
N SER A 26 -11.06 2.18 0.70
CA SER A 26 -10.07 3.08 1.30
C SER A 26 -10.57 4.52 1.56
N LYS A 27 -11.87 4.82 1.34
CA LYS A 27 -12.44 6.17 1.48
C LYS A 27 -13.25 6.36 2.77
N THR A 28 -13.13 5.47 3.74
CA THR A 28 -13.81 5.64 5.04
C THR A 28 -13.37 6.96 5.69
N PRO A 29 -14.29 7.81 6.15
CA PRO A 29 -13.95 9.15 6.67
C PRO A 29 -13.14 9.09 7.96
N THR A 30 -13.30 8.04 8.75
CA THR A 30 -12.58 7.81 10.01
C THR A 30 -11.22 7.13 9.80
N GLY A 31 -11.00 6.53 8.62
CA GLY A 31 -9.87 5.63 8.37
C GLY A 31 -10.03 4.23 8.98
N HIS A 32 -11.12 3.98 9.75
CA HIS A 32 -11.39 2.69 10.36
C HIS A 32 -11.93 1.68 9.35
N ASP A 33 -11.58 0.44 9.59
CA ASP A 33 -12.02 -0.70 8.79
C ASP A 33 -13.54 -0.89 8.88
N GLN A 34 -14.19 -1.19 7.75
CA GLN A 34 -15.63 -1.44 7.61
C GLN A 34 -16.57 -0.24 7.85
N ASP A 35 -16.06 0.96 8.10
CA ASP A 35 -16.89 2.14 8.24
C ASP A 35 -17.57 2.55 6.92
N ALA A 36 -18.73 3.20 7.05
CA ALA A 36 -19.53 3.62 5.91
C ALA A 36 -18.86 4.75 5.11
N VAL A 37 -19.05 4.73 3.80
CA VAL A 37 -18.52 5.74 2.87
C VAL A 37 -19.66 6.56 2.26
N THR A 38 -19.48 7.89 2.28
CA THR A 38 -20.28 8.81 1.47
C THR A 38 -19.37 9.39 0.38
N ILE A 39 -19.72 9.17 -0.88
CA ILE A 39 -18.89 9.56 -2.02
C ILE A 39 -19.73 10.04 -3.19
N SER A 40 -19.27 11.08 -3.88
CA SER A 40 -19.90 11.51 -5.13
C SER A 40 -19.59 10.54 -6.27
N ASP A 41 -20.47 10.48 -7.28
CA ASP A 41 -20.22 9.70 -8.49
C ASP A 41 -18.96 10.16 -9.21
N PHE A 42 -18.69 11.45 -9.18
CA PHE A 42 -17.48 12.01 -9.77
C PHE A 42 -16.22 11.43 -9.12
N ASP A 43 -16.14 11.41 -7.80
CA ASP A 43 -14.97 10.90 -7.10
C ASP A 43 -14.87 9.38 -7.24
N LEU A 44 -16.00 8.68 -7.13
CA LEU A 44 -16.07 7.22 -7.31
C LEU A 44 -15.50 6.80 -8.67
N LEU A 45 -15.99 7.40 -9.75
CA LEU A 45 -15.61 7.01 -11.12
C LEU A 45 -14.22 7.50 -11.51
N ASN A 46 -13.79 8.68 -11.04
CA ASN A 46 -12.51 9.24 -11.46
C ASN A 46 -11.31 8.71 -10.67
N TYR A 47 -11.49 8.35 -9.39
CA TYR A 47 -10.38 7.97 -8.53
C TYR A 47 -10.40 6.50 -8.14
N PHE A 48 -11.56 5.96 -7.77
CA PHE A 48 -11.64 4.61 -7.20
C PHE A 48 -11.94 3.51 -8.22
N VAL A 49 -12.69 3.79 -9.28
CA VAL A 49 -13.01 2.80 -10.32
C VAL A 49 -11.84 2.57 -11.29
N ARG A 50 -11.01 3.58 -11.56
CA ARG A 50 -9.92 3.48 -12.56
C ARG A 50 -8.96 2.31 -12.36
N PRO A 51 -8.44 2.02 -11.16
CA PRO A 51 -7.57 0.85 -10.95
C PRO A 51 -8.28 -0.47 -11.23
N PHE A 52 -9.56 -0.59 -10.86
CA PHE A 52 -10.37 -1.78 -11.15
C PHE A 52 -10.64 -1.93 -12.65
N LYS A 53 -10.94 -0.83 -13.34
CA LYS A 53 -11.07 -0.87 -14.81
C LYS A 53 -9.79 -1.34 -15.48
N ALA A 54 -8.63 -0.85 -15.05
CA ALA A 54 -7.34 -1.31 -15.57
C ALA A 54 -7.10 -2.81 -15.30
N ALA A 55 -7.53 -3.33 -14.15
CA ALA A 55 -7.47 -4.75 -13.83
C ALA A 55 -8.42 -5.58 -14.70
N ILE A 56 -9.65 -5.08 -14.94
CA ILE A 56 -10.63 -5.70 -15.86
C ILE A 56 -10.09 -5.75 -17.28
N ASP A 57 -9.56 -4.63 -17.78
CA ASP A 57 -8.98 -4.53 -19.13
C ASP A 57 -7.75 -5.45 -19.28
N ALA A 58 -7.04 -5.72 -18.20
CA ALA A 58 -5.95 -6.71 -18.16
C ALA A 58 -6.44 -8.18 -18.09
N GLY A 59 -7.73 -8.39 -17.92
CA GLY A 59 -8.35 -9.72 -17.91
C GLY A 59 -8.44 -10.38 -16.52
N ALA A 60 -8.54 -9.61 -15.43
CA ALA A 60 -8.71 -10.17 -14.08
C ALA A 60 -9.87 -11.17 -14.02
N LEU A 61 -9.59 -12.40 -13.60
CA LEU A 61 -10.55 -13.50 -13.63
C LEU A 61 -11.53 -13.49 -12.47
N THR A 62 -11.13 -12.90 -11.34
CA THR A 62 -11.99 -12.83 -10.13
C THR A 62 -11.99 -11.44 -9.52
N THR A 63 -13.07 -11.14 -8.79
CA THR A 63 -13.18 -9.94 -7.95
C THR A 63 -13.81 -10.28 -6.61
N MET A 64 -13.45 -9.50 -5.59
CA MET A 64 -14.08 -9.53 -4.28
C MET A 64 -14.68 -8.17 -3.97
N GLU A 65 -15.92 -8.15 -3.49
CA GLU A 65 -16.52 -6.92 -2.95
C GLU A 65 -15.95 -6.58 -1.57
N ASN A 66 -16.49 -5.58 -0.90
CA ASN A 66 -15.97 -5.05 0.37
C ASN A 66 -17.04 -4.97 1.48
N TYR A 67 -16.57 -4.73 2.72
CA TYR A 67 -17.39 -4.67 3.92
C TYR A 67 -18.18 -3.37 4.14
N ILE A 68 -18.04 -2.36 3.29
CA ILE A 68 -18.62 -1.04 3.57
C ILE A 68 -20.04 -0.88 3.00
N SER A 69 -20.75 0.12 3.51
CA SER A 69 -21.86 0.72 2.81
C SER A 69 -21.43 1.96 2.03
N ILE A 70 -21.92 2.12 0.81
CA ILE A 70 -21.72 3.33 -0.01
C ILE A 70 -23.05 4.08 -0.09
N ASN A 71 -23.02 5.34 0.37
CA ASN A 71 -24.19 6.21 0.38
C ASN A 71 -25.40 5.56 1.06
N GLY A 72 -25.16 4.82 2.15
CA GLY A 72 -26.19 4.17 2.97
C GLY A 72 -26.64 2.78 2.53
N VAL A 73 -26.05 2.22 1.44
CA VAL A 73 -26.38 0.87 0.96
C VAL A 73 -25.15 -0.03 1.07
N PRO A 74 -25.20 -1.16 1.83
CA PRO A 74 -24.11 -2.13 1.89
C PRO A 74 -23.76 -2.64 0.49
N VAL A 75 -22.45 -2.67 0.15
CA VAL A 75 -22.00 -3.02 -1.21
C VAL A 75 -22.47 -4.41 -1.60
N ILE A 76 -22.45 -5.37 -0.69
CA ILE A 76 -22.90 -6.75 -0.91
C ILE A 76 -24.37 -6.87 -1.36
N GLY A 77 -25.21 -5.88 -1.07
CA GLY A 77 -26.61 -5.79 -1.50
C GLY A 77 -26.89 -4.65 -2.48
N ASN A 78 -25.85 -3.96 -2.97
CA ASN A 78 -25.98 -2.75 -3.76
C ASN A 78 -26.04 -3.05 -5.26
N HIS A 79 -27.26 -3.06 -5.82
CA HIS A 79 -27.51 -3.27 -7.25
C HIS A 79 -26.72 -2.29 -8.14
N ARG A 80 -26.67 -1.01 -7.76
CA ARG A 80 -25.97 0.00 -8.55
C ARG A 80 -24.47 -0.27 -8.66
N ILE A 81 -23.87 -0.78 -7.60
CA ILE A 81 -22.42 -1.03 -7.57
C ILE A 81 -22.06 -2.37 -8.21
N LEU A 82 -22.73 -3.46 -7.81
CA LEU A 82 -22.34 -4.81 -8.21
C LEU A 82 -23.04 -5.32 -9.46
N GLU A 83 -24.16 -4.71 -9.88
CA GLU A 83 -24.80 -5.04 -11.14
C GLU A 83 -24.57 -3.95 -12.18
N VAL A 84 -25.07 -2.74 -11.96
CA VAL A 84 -24.97 -1.69 -12.99
C VAL A 84 -23.51 -1.32 -13.26
N LEU A 85 -22.76 -0.90 -12.23
CA LEU A 85 -21.38 -0.45 -12.44
C LEU A 85 -20.44 -1.61 -12.83
N LEU A 86 -20.43 -2.71 -12.06
CA LEU A 86 -19.47 -3.79 -12.28
C LEU A 86 -19.82 -4.62 -13.54
N ARG A 87 -21.07 -5.09 -13.65
CA ARG A 87 -21.45 -6.02 -14.71
C ARG A 87 -21.81 -5.33 -16.02
N GLU A 88 -22.61 -4.23 -15.96
CA GLU A 88 -23.07 -3.53 -17.16
C GLU A 88 -22.06 -2.50 -17.65
N ASP A 89 -21.72 -1.47 -16.86
CA ASP A 89 -20.88 -0.36 -17.30
C ASP A 89 -19.41 -0.77 -17.54
N LEU A 90 -18.85 -1.60 -16.66
CA LEU A 90 -17.48 -2.12 -16.79
C LEU A 90 -17.41 -3.43 -17.57
N ALA A 91 -18.56 -4.02 -17.93
CA ALA A 91 -18.69 -5.29 -18.68
C ALA A 91 -17.88 -6.45 -18.06
N TYR A 92 -17.82 -6.53 -16.75
CA TYR A 92 -17.06 -7.56 -16.05
C TYR A 92 -17.78 -8.91 -16.08
N ASP A 93 -17.19 -9.91 -16.75
CA ASP A 93 -17.72 -11.28 -16.89
C ASP A 93 -16.97 -12.33 -16.06
N GLY A 94 -16.06 -11.91 -15.17
CA GLY A 94 -15.38 -12.79 -14.24
C GLY A 94 -16.22 -13.19 -13.03
N MET A 95 -15.70 -14.13 -12.21
CA MET A 95 -16.35 -14.57 -10.99
C MET A 95 -16.25 -13.50 -9.90
N ALA A 96 -17.36 -13.23 -9.21
CA ALA A 96 -17.43 -12.32 -8.08
C ALA A 96 -17.71 -13.09 -6.77
N VAL A 97 -16.85 -12.88 -5.77
CA VAL A 97 -17.00 -13.47 -4.43
C VAL A 97 -17.32 -12.38 -3.42
N SER A 98 -18.11 -12.72 -2.40
CA SER A 98 -18.32 -11.84 -1.23
C SER A 98 -17.02 -11.75 -0.41
N ASP A 99 -16.85 -10.69 0.35
CA ASP A 99 -15.90 -10.71 1.45
C ASP A 99 -16.36 -11.69 2.55
N PHE A 100 -15.46 -12.01 3.50
CA PHE A 100 -15.69 -13.08 4.47
C PHE A 100 -16.89 -12.79 5.39
N GLY A 101 -17.93 -13.60 5.27
CA GLY A 101 -19.16 -13.49 6.08
C GLY A 101 -20.05 -12.29 5.74
N GLU A 102 -19.73 -11.50 4.70
CA GLU A 102 -20.36 -10.20 4.46
C GLU A 102 -21.86 -10.31 4.10
N ILE A 103 -22.30 -11.40 3.47
CA ILE A 103 -23.75 -11.63 3.26
C ILE A 103 -24.49 -11.67 4.61
N GLY A 104 -23.92 -12.34 5.63
CA GLY A 104 -24.46 -12.36 6.97
C GLY A 104 -24.42 -10.99 7.65
N SER A 105 -23.41 -10.18 7.35
CA SER A 105 -23.24 -8.83 7.89
C SER A 105 -24.39 -7.87 7.56
N MET A 106 -25.14 -8.09 6.49
CA MET A 106 -26.37 -7.34 6.24
C MET A 106 -27.40 -7.45 7.36
N ASN A 107 -27.43 -8.58 8.08
CA ASN A 107 -28.29 -8.76 9.24
C ASN A 107 -27.63 -8.26 10.54
N ASN A 108 -26.43 -8.75 10.86
CA ASN A 108 -25.83 -8.56 12.18
C ASN A 108 -25.02 -7.26 12.33
N PHE A 109 -24.46 -6.71 11.27
CA PHE A 109 -23.66 -5.51 11.27
C PHE A 109 -24.37 -4.30 10.64
N HIS A 110 -24.71 -4.37 9.35
CA HIS A 110 -25.39 -3.29 8.62
C HIS A 110 -26.86 -3.11 9.02
N ARG A 111 -27.49 -4.14 9.57
CA ARG A 111 -28.88 -4.13 10.07
C ARG A 111 -29.93 -3.73 9.01
N VAL A 112 -29.67 -4.05 7.75
CA VAL A 112 -30.58 -3.80 6.63
C VAL A 112 -31.47 -5.01 6.31
N ALA A 113 -31.08 -6.20 6.76
CA ALA A 113 -31.88 -7.43 6.65
C ALA A 113 -32.38 -7.87 8.05
N ARG A 114 -33.64 -8.34 8.12
CA ARG A 114 -34.27 -8.78 9.37
C ARG A 114 -33.74 -10.12 9.89
N ASN A 115 -33.22 -10.94 8.99
CA ASN A 115 -32.66 -12.25 9.27
C ASN A 115 -31.74 -12.72 8.16
N ALA A 116 -31.05 -13.84 8.36
CA ALA A 116 -30.09 -14.40 7.42
C ALA A 116 -30.68 -14.73 6.03
N ASN A 117 -31.92 -15.24 5.97
CA ASN A 117 -32.56 -15.55 4.68
C ASN A 117 -32.85 -14.29 3.87
N GLU A 118 -33.25 -13.21 4.51
CA GLU A 118 -33.45 -11.91 3.86
C GLU A 118 -32.12 -11.31 3.40
N ALA A 119 -31.05 -11.48 4.16
CA ALA A 119 -29.70 -11.09 3.75
C ALA A 119 -29.27 -11.83 2.47
N VAL A 120 -29.48 -13.15 2.42
CA VAL A 120 -29.24 -13.94 1.20
C VAL A 120 -30.10 -13.45 0.04
N ARG A 121 -31.38 -13.17 0.28
CA ARG A 121 -32.29 -12.64 -0.74
C ARG A 121 -31.72 -11.36 -1.35
N PHE A 122 -31.33 -10.38 -0.54
CA PHE A 122 -30.81 -9.10 -1.04
C PHE A 122 -29.55 -9.27 -1.87
N SER A 123 -28.55 -10.02 -1.38
CA SER A 123 -27.34 -10.26 -2.16
C SER A 123 -27.63 -11.01 -3.45
N TYR A 124 -28.46 -12.03 -3.39
CA TYR A 124 -28.74 -12.91 -4.52
C TYR A 124 -29.57 -12.24 -5.62
N THR A 125 -30.57 -11.42 -5.24
CA THR A 125 -31.50 -10.82 -6.19
C THR A 125 -31.08 -9.45 -6.70
N HIS A 126 -30.23 -8.75 -5.95
CA HIS A 126 -29.83 -7.38 -6.31
C HIS A 126 -28.44 -7.31 -6.92
N THR A 127 -27.62 -8.37 -6.81
CA THR A 127 -26.22 -8.29 -7.23
C THR A 127 -25.76 -9.47 -8.05
N GLY A 128 -24.66 -9.27 -8.78
CA GLY A 128 -23.97 -10.30 -9.55
C GLY A 128 -22.98 -11.15 -8.76
N ILE A 129 -23.10 -11.27 -7.42
CA ILE A 129 -22.25 -12.12 -6.60
C ILE A 129 -22.50 -13.60 -6.94
N ASP A 130 -21.42 -14.32 -7.21
CA ASP A 130 -21.46 -15.72 -7.64
C ASP A 130 -21.13 -16.69 -6.53
N MET A 131 -20.36 -16.27 -5.54
CA MET A 131 -19.85 -17.11 -4.46
C MET A 131 -19.89 -16.36 -3.13
N SER A 132 -20.34 -17.04 -2.07
CA SER A 132 -20.24 -16.56 -0.69
C SER A 132 -18.94 -17.05 -0.07
N MET A 133 -18.13 -16.14 0.51
CA MET A 133 -17.01 -16.51 1.34
C MET A 133 -17.47 -16.63 2.80
N GLY A 134 -17.45 -17.84 3.34
CA GLY A 134 -17.86 -18.12 4.72
C GLY A 134 -17.75 -19.60 5.06
N TYR A 135 -17.85 -19.90 6.35
CA TYR A 135 -17.77 -21.30 6.85
C TYR A 135 -19.14 -21.95 7.05
N ASP A 136 -20.23 -21.17 6.96
CA ASP A 136 -21.57 -21.65 7.21
C ASP A 136 -22.34 -22.00 5.91
N THR A 137 -23.49 -22.61 6.08
CA THR A 137 -24.37 -22.99 4.98
C THR A 137 -25.51 -21.98 4.75
N THR A 138 -25.44 -20.79 5.33
CA THR A 138 -26.49 -19.77 5.28
C THR A 138 -26.84 -19.41 3.86
N TYR A 139 -25.83 -19.11 3.02
CA TYR A 139 -26.04 -18.77 1.63
C TYR A 139 -26.66 -19.93 0.84
N LEU A 140 -26.17 -21.14 1.02
CA LEU A 140 -26.69 -22.35 0.39
C LEU A 140 -28.16 -22.58 0.73
N ASN A 141 -28.50 -22.51 2.03
CA ASN A 141 -29.85 -22.76 2.52
C ASN A 141 -30.83 -21.67 2.06
N GLY A 142 -30.41 -20.38 2.16
CA GLY A 142 -31.20 -19.26 1.67
C GLY A 142 -31.45 -19.32 0.15
N THR A 143 -30.44 -19.68 -0.64
CA THR A 143 -30.56 -19.83 -2.10
C THR A 143 -31.55 -20.98 -2.45
N LYS A 144 -31.50 -22.11 -1.72
CA LYS A 144 -32.49 -23.20 -1.93
C LYS A 144 -33.92 -22.73 -1.71
N LEU A 145 -34.17 -21.98 -0.64
CA LEU A 145 -35.48 -21.42 -0.35
C LEU A 145 -35.97 -20.47 -1.47
N LEU A 146 -35.07 -19.64 -2.00
CA LEU A 146 -35.41 -18.74 -3.12
C LEU A 146 -35.78 -19.52 -4.38
N ILE A 147 -35.06 -20.59 -4.73
CA ILE A 147 -35.35 -21.43 -5.89
C ILE A 147 -36.68 -22.15 -5.73
N GLU A 148 -37.02 -22.59 -4.52
CA GLU A 148 -38.34 -23.17 -4.22
C GLU A 148 -39.47 -22.14 -4.35
N GLU A 149 -39.20 -20.87 -4.10
CA GLU A 149 -40.14 -19.76 -4.22
C GLU A 149 -40.41 -19.37 -5.67
N SER A 150 -39.36 -19.30 -6.52
CA SER A 150 -39.54 -18.94 -7.95
C SER A 150 -38.46 -19.58 -8.84
N PRO A 151 -38.87 -20.18 -10.00
CA PRO A 151 -37.95 -20.77 -10.98
C PRO A 151 -36.94 -19.78 -11.57
N GLU A 152 -37.21 -18.49 -11.59
CA GLU A 152 -36.30 -17.46 -12.11
C GLU A 152 -34.98 -17.43 -11.32
N TYR A 153 -35.02 -17.71 -10.01
CA TYR A 153 -33.82 -17.78 -9.20
C TYR A 153 -32.92 -18.95 -9.55
N LEU A 154 -33.44 -20.01 -10.17
CA LEU A 154 -32.62 -21.09 -10.71
C LEU A 154 -31.77 -20.62 -11.92
N GLU A 155 -32.32 -19.78 -12.80
CA GLU A 155 -31.53 -19.23 -13.92
C GLU A 155 -30.39 -18.34 -13.40
N ARG A 156 -30.63 -17.51 -12.38
CA ARG A 156 -29.60 -16.72 -11.72
C ARG A 156 -28.50 -17.62 -11.13
N LEU A 157 -28.84 -18.76 -10.51
CA LEU A 157 -27.87 -19.73 -10.02
C LEU A 157 -27.03 -20.34 -11.14
N LYS A 158 -27.66 -20.65 -12.27
CA LYS A 158 -26.95 -21.18 -13.44
C LYS A 158 -25.93 -20.17 -13.99
N ASP A 159 -26.24 -18.88 -13.98
CA ASP A 159 -25.29 -17.85 -14.40
C ASP A 159 -24.05 -17.80 -13.50
N SER A 160 -24.21 -17.85 -12.19
CA SER A 160 -23.11 -17.95 -11.25
C SER A 160 -22.31 -19.25 -11.45
N ALA A 161 -22.99 -20.37 -11.62
CA ALA A 161 -22.33 -21.65 -11.88
C ALA A 161 -21.54 -21.63 -13.19
N ARG A 162 -22.05 -20.99 -14.26
CA ARG A 162 -21.32 -20.82 -15.53
C ARG A 162 -20.02 -20.04 -15.33
N ARG A 163 -20.03 -18.94 -14.57
CA ARG A 163 -18.82 -18.15 -14.28
C ARG A 163 -17.78 -18.96 -13.50
N ILE A 164 -18.22 -19.70 -12.49
CA ILE A 164 -17.32 -20.58 -11.70
C ILE A 164 -16.75 -21.72 -12.55
N ILE A 165 -17.58 -22.36 -13.38
CA ILE A 165 -17.14 -23.42 -14.29
C ILE A 165 -16.20 -22.86 -15.36
N LYS A 166 -16.51 -21.71 -15.94
CA LYS A 166 -15.62 -21.01 -16.88
C LYS A 166 -14.26 -20.74 -16.27
N LEU A 167 -14.22 -20.20 -15.03
CA LEU A 167 -12.96 -19.96 -14.29
C LEU A 167 -12.15 -21.26 -14.14
N LYS A 168 -12.80 -22.34 -13.69
CA LYS A 168 -12.13 -23.65 -13.53
C LYS A 168 -11.58 -24.21 -14.84
N LEU A 169 -12.31 -24.03 -15.95
CA LEU A 169 -11.84 -24.41 -17.29
C LEU A 169 -10.65 -23.57 -17.75
N GLN A 170 -10.70 -22.26 -17.53
CA GLN A 170 -9.61 -21.36 -17.90
C GLN A 170 -8.31 -21.69 -17.15
N LEU A 171 -8.41 -22.15 -15.90
CA LEU A 171 -7.28 -22.54 -15.07
C LEU A 171 -6.87 -24.01 -15.24
N GLY A 172 -7.52 -24.76 -16.13
CA GLY A 172 -7.21 -26.18 -16.38
C GLY A 172 -7.50 -27.12 -15.20
N LEU A 173 -8.33 -26.70 -14.21
CA LEU A 173 -8.53 -27.45 -12.96
C LEU A 173 -9.29 -28.77 -13.14
N TYR A 174 -9.88 -29.05 -14.32
CA TYR A 174 -10.48 -30.34 -14.64
C TYR A 174 -9.42 -31.34 -15.13
N ASP A 175 -8.33 -30.87 -15.71
CA ASP A 175 -7.22 -31.70 -16.19
C ASP A 175 -6.16 -31.88 -15.10
N ILE A 176 -5.86 -30.79 -14.38
CA ILE A 176 -4.89 -30.75 -13.26
C ILE A 176 -5.59 -30.14 -12.04
N PRO A 177 -6.29 -30.96 -11.22
CA PRO A 177 -7.08 -30.45 -10.08
C PRO A 177 -6.29 -29.74 -9.01
N VAL A 178 -5.00 -30.05 -8.87
CA VAL A 178 -4.06 -29.43 -7.95
C VAL A 178 -2.80 -29.05 -8.73
N PRO A 179 -2.74 -27.84 -9.30
CA PRO A 179 -1.55 -27.39 -10.01
C PRO A 179 -0.40 -27.10 -9.05
N GLY A 180 0.82 -27.04 -9.59
CA GLY A 180 2.00 -26.54 -8.88
C GLY A 180 2.66 -27.53 -7.92
N GLY A 181 2.25 -28.79 -7.86
CA GLY A 181 2.87 -29.79 -6.96
C GLY A 181 4.37 -29.97 -7.19
N ASP A 182 4.82 -29.87 -8.43
CA ASP A 182 6.23 -29.98 -8.82
C ASP A 182 6.98 -28.64 -8.71
N ASP A 183 6.27 -27.54 -8.54
CA ASP A 183 6.83 -26.17 -8.53
C ASP A 183 7.33 -25.72 -7.14
N ILE A 184 7.16 -26.53 -6.10
CA ILE A 184 7.67 -26.22 -4.75
C ILE A 184 9.17 -25.94 -4.78
N ALA A 185 9.93 -26.62 -5.65
CA ALA A 185 11.36 -26.40 -5.81
C ALA A 185 11.70 -25.01 -6.41
N LEU A 186 10.74 -24.33 -7.03
CA LEU A 186 10.90 -22.99 -7.60
C LEU A 186 10.72 -21.89 -6.54
N VAL A 187 10.08 -22.22 -5.41
CA VAL A 187 9.86 -21.25 -4.33
C VAL A 187 11.20 -20.74 -3.82
N ARG A 188 11.43 -19.42 -3.88
CA ARG A 188 12.67 -18.77 -3.45
C ARG A 188 13.90 -19.12 -4.29
N ASN A 189 13.74 -19.37 -5.56
CA ASN A 189 14.88 -19.40 -6.45
C ASN A 189 15.63 -18.07 -6.44
N GLU A 190 16.90 -18.06 -6.84
CA GLU A 190 17.77 -16.88 -6.78
C GLU A 190 17.22 -15.69 -7.56
N ASP A 191 16.53 -15.94 -8.69
CA ASP A 191 15.94 -14.91 -9.55
C ASP A 191 14.78 -14.19 -8.86
N ASP A 192 13.92 -14.93 -8.14
CA ASP A 192 12.81 -14.34 -7.40
C ASP A 192 13.28 -13.55 -6.18
N VAL A 193 14.31 -14.04 -5.48
CA VAL A 193 14.95 -13.30 -4.37
C VAL A 193 15.58 -12.01 -4.90
N GLN A 194 16.24 -12.05 -6.06
CA GLN A 194 16.83 -10.85 -6.67
C GLN A 194 15.75 -9.86 -7.10
N LYS A 195 14.64 -10.30 -7.70
CA LYS A 195 13.50 -9.43 -8.04
C LYS A 195 12.89 -8.78 -6.81
N SER A 196 12.72 -9.54 -5.71
CA SER A 196 12.25 -9.01 -4.43
C SER A 196 13.18 -7.92 -3.89
N LEU A 197 14.49 -8.14 -3.96
CA LEU A 197 15.50 -7.14 -3.56
C LEU A 197 15.43 -5.89 -4.45
N ASP A 198 15.30 -6.04 -5.76
CA ASP A 198 15.22 -4.91 -6.69
C ASP A 198 13.93 -4.09 -6.47
N MET A 199 12.81 -4.75 -6.19
CA MET A 199 11.57 -4.07 -5.79
C MET A 199 11.74 -3.31 -4.47
N ALA A 200 12.39 -3.90 -3.47
CA ALA A 200 12.66 -3.24 -2.20
C ALA A 200 13.54 -1.98 -2.40
N ARG A 201 14.60 -2.07 -3.20
CA ARG A 201 15.47 -0.93 -3.54
C ARG A 201 14.73 0.23 -4.20
N GLU A 202 13.78 -0.08 -5.08
CA GLU A 202 13.01 0.93 -5.81
C GLU A 202 11.80 1.48 -5.02
N SER A 203 11.36 0.79 -3.97
CA SER A 203 10.24 1.24 -3.11
C SER A 203 10.70 2.16 -1.98
N ILE A 204 11.93 2.06 -1.51
CA ILE A 204 12.46 2.88 -0.43
C ILE A 204 12.60 4.34 -0.89
N VAL A 205 12.11 5.27 -0.08
CA VAL A 205 12.06 6.69 -0.41
C VAL A 205 12.95 7.50 0.52
N LEU A 206 13.92 8.23 -0.02
CA LEU A 206 14.68 9.22 0.71
C LEU A 206 13.88 10.52 0.78
N LEU A 207 13.32 10.84 1.96
CA LEU A 207 12.42 11.99 2.14
C LEU A 207 13.14 13.27 2.53
N GLN A 208 14.24 13.14 3.27
CA GLN A 208 15.05 14.27 3.73
C GLN A 208 16.54 13.86 3.79
N ASN A 209 17.44 14.77 3.38
CA ASN A 209 18.88 14.54 3.43
C ASN A 209 19.63 15.86 3.60
N ASN A 210 19.58 16.43 4.81
CA ASN A 210 20.22 17.69 5.14
C ASN A 210 21.75 17.52 5.12
N ASP A 211 22.43 18.53 4.63
CA ASP A 211 23.91 18.58 4.53
C ASP A 211 24.50 17.38 3.78
N SER A 212 23.74 16.76 2.88
CA SER A 212 24.17 15.54 2.16
C SER A 212 24.73 14.47 3.12
N THR A 213 24.03 14.27 4.24
CA THR A 213 24.44 13.33 5.30
C THR A 213 24.49 11.89 4.80
N LEU A 214 23.55 11.50 3.95
CA LEU A 214 23.56 10.23 3.23
C LEU A 214 24.14 10.45 1.81
N PRO A 215 24.86 9.45 1.28
CA PRO A 215 25.26 8.18 1.91
C PRO A 215 26.37 8.35 2.93
N ILE A 216 26.40 7.48 3.96
CA ILE A 216 27.47 7.44 4.94
C ILE A 216 28.65 6.57 4.47
N PRO A 217 29.90 6.88 4.82
CA PRO A 217 31.04 6.03 4.51
C PRO A 217 31.00 4.71 5.31
N THR A 218 31.41 3.60 4.71
CA THR A 218 31.47 2.28 5.37
C THR A 218 32.47 2.24 6.53
N SER A 219 33.40 3.21 6.61
CA SER A 219 34.35 3.34 7.69
C SER A 219 33.82 4.08 8.93
N ALA A 220 32.65 4.72 8.82
CA ALA A 220 32.09 5.49 9.92
C ALA A 220 31.66 4.60 11.10
N SER A 221 31.73 5.14 12.30
CA SER A 221 31.14 4.51 13.49
C SER A 221 29.66 4.80 13.55
N VAL A 222 28.83 3.76 13.64
CA VAL A 222 27.37 3.86 13.61
C VAL A 222 26.78 3.25 14.87
N PHE A 223 25.91 4.00 15.52
CA PHE A 223 24.97 3.46 16.49
C PHE A 223 23.63 3.15 15.80
N LEU A 224 23.23 1.89 15.81
CA LEU A 224 21.96 1.42 15.27
C LEU A 224 20.99 1.11 16.41
N THR A 225 19.80 1.70 16.38
CA THR A 225 18.80 1.59 17.44
C THR A 225 17.38 1.55 16.88
N GLY A 226 16.41 1.29 17.75
CA GLY A 226 15.00 1.26 17.40
C GLY A 226 14.43 -0.15 17.22
N HIS A 227 13.15 -0.28 17.56
CA HIS A 227 12.45 -1.57 17.62
C HIS A 227 12.36 -2.31 16.27
N SER A 228 12.57 -1.62 15.17
CA SER A 228 12.55 -2.20 13.82
C SER A 228 13.93 -2.45 13.22
N ALA A 229 15.02 -2.11 13.93
CA ALA A 229 16.39 -2.26 13.42
C ALA A 229 16.80 -3.72 13.19
N HIS A 230 16.35 -4.63 14.05
CA HIS A 230 16.56 -6.07 13.94
C HIS A 230 15.23 -6.83 14.05
N ASN A 231 14.28 -6.49 13.16
CA ASN A 231 12.92 -7.01 13.19
C ASN A 231 12.35 -7.07 11.75
N ILE A 232 12.47 -8.23 11.12
CA ILE A 232 12.02 -8.46 9.73
C ILE A 232 10.49 -8.42 9.65
N GLY A 233 9.80 -8.88 10.70
CA GLY A 233 8.35 -8.82 10.75
C GLY A 233 7.79 -7.39 10.60
N ASN A 234 8.43 -6.41 11.25
CA ASN A 234 8.04 -4.99 11.09
C ASN A 234 8.33 -4.46 9.67
N GLN A 235 9.36 -4.97 9.00
CA GLN A 235 9.64 -4.64 7.60
C GLN A 235 8.59 -5.23 6.64
N CYS A 236 7.94 -6.35 7.02
CA CYS A 236 6.95 -7.04 6.19
C CYS A 236 5.51 -6.57 6.43
N GLY A 237 5.15 -6.25 7.67
CA GLY A 237 3.79 -5.84 8.02
C GLY A 237 2.78 -6.99 8.06
N GLY A 238 1.50 -6.66 7.98
CA GLY A 238 0.40 -7.62 7.93
C GLY A 238 0.34 -8.42 6.63
N TRP A 239 -0.47 -9.47 6.60
CA TRP A 239 -0.62 -10.42 5.49
C TRP A 239 0.70 -11.10 5.07
N SER A 240 1.68 -11.09 5.96
CA SER A 240 2.96 -11.78 5.78
C SER A 240 3.01 -12.97 6.73
N VAL A 241 3.08 -14.19 6.20
CA VAL A 241 3.05 -15.48 6.92
C VAL A 241 1.70 -15.77 7.59
N SER A 242 1.09 -14.78 8.22
CA SER A 242 -0.25 -14.86 8.81
C SER A 242 -1.05 -13.58 8.55
N TRP A 243 -2.35 -13.61 8.88
CA TRP A 243 -3.27 -12.50 8.67
C TRP A 243 -2.76 -11.17 9.27
N HIS A 244 -2.44 -11.16 10.57
CA HIS A 244 -1.95 -9.94 11.22
C HIS A 244 -0.43 -9.74 11.07
N GLY A 245 0.28 -10.64 10.39
CA GLY A 245 1.73 -10.66 10.35
C GLY A 245 2.35 -11.17 11.64
N HIS A 246 3.66 -11.11 11.71
CA HIS A 246 4.45 -11.48 12.88
C HIS A 246 5.51 -10.43 13.13
N THR A 247 5.81 -10.15 14.39
CA THR A 247 6.97 -9.36 14.79
C THR A 247 8.18 -10.26 14.97
N GLY A 248 9.38 -9.70 14.92
CA GLY A 248 10.64 -10.43 15.09
C GLY A 248 11.12 -11.15 13.82
N ASN A 249 12.05 -12.07 13.98
CA ASN A 249 12.76 -12.72 12.88
C ASN A 249 12.41 -14.21 12.71
N ASP A 250 11.83 -14.85 13.73
CA ASP A 250 11.66 -16.32 13.81
C ASP A 250 10.83 -16.89 12.64
N ASN A 251 9.86 -16.11 12.14
CA ASN A 251 9.01 -16.53 11.02
C ASN A 251 9.60 -16.14 9.64
N PHE A 252 10.79 -15.54 9.61
CA PHE A 252 11.44 -15.02 8.41
C PHE A 252 12.89 -15.55 8.29
N PRO A 253 13.10 -16.87 8.23
CA PRO A 253 14.43 -17.48 8.32
C PRO A 253 15.39 -17.10 7.20
N ASN A 254 14.87 -16.46 6.17
CA ASN A 254 15.63 -16.06 4.98
C ASN A 254 15.63 -14.55 4.76
N GLY A 255 14.96 -13.80 5.64
CA GLY A 255 14.94 -12.36 5.60
C GLY A 255 16.24 -11.75 6.11
N ILE A 256 16.47 -10.50 5.79
CA ILE A 256 17.64 -9.73 6.23
C ILE A 256 17.12 -8.45 6.91
N SER A 257 17.44 -8.30 8.19
CA SER A 257 17.15 -7.08 8.94
C SER A 257 18.09 -5.94 8.57
N VAL A 258 17.73 -4.70 8.93
CA VAL A 258 18.61 -3.53 8.72
C VAL A 258 19.95 -3.75 9.38
N LYS A 259 19.96 -4.28 10.62
CA LYS A 259 21.19 -4.63 11.34
C LYS A 259 22.09 -5.56 10.53
N GLU A 260 21.55 -6.69 10.08
CA GLU A 260 22.32 -7.68 9.32
C GLU A 260 22.83 -7.11 7.98
N GLY A 261 21.98 -6.35 7.29
CA GLY A 261 22.36 -5.66 6.04
C GLY A 261 23.52 -4.66 6.25
N MET A 262 23.47 -3.86 7.32
CA MET A 262 24.52 -2.90 7.64
C MET A 262 25.83 -3.57 8.08
N GLU A 263 25.75 -4.60 8.94
CA GLU A 263 26.91 -5.39 9.36
C GLU A 263 27.58 -6.10 8.19
N ALA A 264 26.80 -6.57 7.22
CA ALA A 264 27.34 -7.21 6.01
C ALA A 264 28.16 -6.24 5.12
N ILE A 265 27.80 -4.96 5.12
CA ILE A 265 28.46 -3.95 4.27
C ILE A 265 29.67 -3.32 5.01
N ALA A 266 29.49 -2.89 6.25
CA ALA A 266 30.49 -2.12 6.98
C ALA A 266 31.37 -2.96 7.92
N GLY A 267 30.92 -4.17 8.28
CA GLY A 267 31.49 -4.99 9.33
C GLY A 267 30.81 -4.77 10.69
N SER A 268 30.68 -5.81 11.48
CA SER A 268 30.02 -5.77 12.80
C SER A 268 30.78 -4.90 13.82
N ASP A 269 32.06 -4.64 13.62
CA ASP A 269 32.89 -3.74 14.45
C ASP A 269 32.56 -2.25 14.23
N LYS A 270 31.87 -1.90 13.16
CA LYS A 270 31.45 -0.54 12.85
C LYS A 270 30.03 -0.22 13.30
N VAL A 271 29.20 -1.23 13.57
CA VAL A 271 27.78 -1.08 13.89
C VAL A 271 27.55 -1.51 15.34
N ILE A 272 27.39 -0.53 16.23
CA ILE A 272 26.96 -0.78 17.61
C ILE A 272 25.43 -0.89 17.60
N TYR A 273 24.89 -2.03 17.99
CA TYR A 273 23.45 -2.24 18.04
C TYR A 273 22.92 -2.30 19.48
N PHE A 274 21.89 -1.52 19.73
CA PHE A 274 21.09 -1.59 20.96
C PHE A 274 19.66 -1.13 20.67
N ASN A 275 18.65 -1.98 20.89
CA ASN A 275 17.25 -1.67 20.55
C ASN A 275 16.78 -0.37 21.20
N GLY A 276 16.81 -0.29 22.53
CA GLY A 276 16.58 0.92 23.32
C GLY A 276 15.11 1.25 23.63
N LEU A 277 14.16 0.94 22.73
CA LEU A 277 12.73 1.23 22.94
C LEU A 277 11.82 0.19 22.27
N ASP A 278 10.58 0.15 22.72
CA ASP A 278 9.51 -0.69 22.16
C ASP A 278 8.68 0.06 21.10
N SER A 279 7.86 -0.67 20.35
CA SER A 279 7.06 -0.12 19.23
C SER A 279 5.99 0.87 19.68
N ASP A 280 5.51 0.79 20.91
CA ASP A 280 4.60 1.77 21.52
C ASP A 280 5.30 3.05 21.99
N GLY A 281 6.63 3.13 21.82
CA GLY A 281 7.47 4.23 22.25
C GLY A 281 7.94 4.14 23.71
N SER A 282 7.62 3.06 24.42
CA SER A 282 8.07 2.90 25.80
C SER A 282 9.57 2.56 25.87
N TYR A 283 10.24 3.14 26.86
CA TYR A 283 11.65 2.86 27.20
C TYR A 283 11.92 3.17 28.67
N SER A 284 12.94 2.53 29.23
CA SER A 284 13.39 2.87 30.59
C SER A 284 14.47 3.96 30.55
N GLU A 285 14.63 4.69 31.66
CA GLU A 285 15.70 5.66 31.85
C GLU A 285 17.10 5.03 31.67
N THR A 286 17.26 3.78 32.07
CA THR A 286 18.49 3.03 31.86
C THR A 286 18.75 2.79 30.38
N ASN A 287 17.71 2.43 29.61
CA ASN A 287 17.83 2.21 28.18
C ASN A 287 18.18 3.53 27.48
N LEU A 288 17.52 4.63 27.82
CA LEU A 288 17.82 5.94 27.25
C LEU A 288 19.26 6.37 27.55
N THR A 289 19.70 6.22 28.81
CA THR A 289 21.08 6.55 29.22
C THR A 289 22.11 5.75 28.42
N THR A 290 21.87 4.46 28.26
CA THR A 290 22.74 3.56 27.49
C THR A 290 22.78 3.97 26.02
N ALA A 291 21.61 4.24 25.43
CA ALA A 291 21.51 4.68 24.04
C ALA A 291 22.20 6.03 23.80
N LYS A 292 22.03 7.00 24.70
CA LYS A 292 22.74 8.30 24.63
C LYS A 292 24.26 8.13 24.72
N GLN A 293 24.75 7.18 25.53
CA GLN A 293 26.16 6.86 25.60
C GLN A 293 26.68 6.33 24.25
N TYR A 294 25.98 5.39 23.60
CA TYR A 294 26.37 4.88 22.30
C TYR A 294 26.28 5.96 21.21
N ALA A 295 25.21 6.75 21.22
CA ALA A 295 25.03 7.86 20.29
C ALA A 295 26.18 8.87 20.38
N SER A 296 26.58 9.29 21.60
CA SER A 296 27.66 10.26 21.80
C SER A 296 29.05 9.76 21.37
N GLN A 297 29.21 8.44 21.21
CA GLN A 297 30.47 7.79 20.78
C GLN A 297 30.45 7.45 19.27
N SER A 298 29.35 7.68 18.58
CA SER A 298 29.16 7.34 17.19
C SER A 298 29.02 8.59 16.33
N GLU A 299 29.58 8.54 15.13
CA GLU A 299 29.45 9.63 14.16
C GLU A 299 28.02 9.77 13.66
N TYR A 300 27.37 8.62 13.42
CA TYR A 300 25.99 8.55 13.00
C TYR A 300 25.16 7.69 13.95
N THR A 301 23.92 8.10 14.17
CA THR A 301 22.91 7.27 14.83
C THR A 301 21.79 6.99 13.84
N ILE A 302 21.50 5.71 13.61
CA ILE A 302 20.39 5.27 12.75
C ILE A 302 19.29 4.73 13.64
N ALA A 303 18.17 5.46 13.71
CA ALA A 303 16.99 5.10 14.47
C ALA A 303 15.94 4.48 13.55
N VAL A 304 15.72 3.17 13.67
CA VAL A 304 14.75 2.43 12.87
C VAL A 304 13.47 2.24 13.67
N ILE A 305 12.46 3.04 13.37
CA ILE A 305 11.21 3.19 14.12
C ILE A 305 9.99 3.01 13.19
N GLY A 306 8.80 3.25 13.69
CA GLY A 306 7.55 3.17 12.91
C GLY A 306 6.48 2.31 13.57
N GLU A 307 5.90 1.40 12.81
CA GLU A 307 4.79 0.57 13.25
C GLU A 307 5.17 -0.90 13.47
N HIS A 308 4.36 -1.63 14.23
CA HIS A 308 4.35 -3.09 14.28
C HIS A 308 3.43 -3.65 13.19
N PRO A 309 3.48 -4.96 12.86
CA PRO A 309 2.57 -5.56 11.89
C PRO A 309 1.11 -5.48 12.34
N TYR A 310 0.22 -5.22 11.40
CA TYR A 310 -1.23 -5.23 11.61
C TYR A 310 -1.96 -5.51 10.28
N ALA A 311 -3.21 -5.96 10.39
CA ALA A 311 -4.15 -6.00 9.27
C ALA A 311 -5.56 -5.71 9.77
N GLU A 312 -6.36 -5.03 8.95
CA GLU A 312 -7.77 -4.72 9.19
C GLU A 312 -8.02 -4.03 10.56
N LYS A 313 -9.10 -4.36 11.27
CA LYS A 313 -9.52 -3.72 12.53
C LYS A 313 -8.43 -3.60 13.59
N THR A 314 -7.49 -4.54 13.64
CA THR A 314 -6.36 -4.45 14.58
C THR A 314 -5.39 -3.31 14.23
N GLY A 315 -5.48 -2.81 13.00
CA GLY A 315 -4.76 -1.64 12.53
C GLY A 315 -5.49 -0.31 12.70
N ASP A 316 -6.74 -0.31 13.17
CA ASP A 316 -7.50 0.93 13.37
C ASP A 316 -6.86 1.82 14.42
N LEU A 317 -6.82 3.11 14.17
CA LEU A 317 -6.23 4.13 15.03
C LEU A 317 -7.16 5.33 15.17
N ASP A 318 -7.34 5.78 16.42
CA ASP A 318 -8.03 7.05 16.72
C ASP A 318 -7.09 8.27 16.56
N ASN A 319 -5.77 8.05 16.57
CA ASN A 319 -4.77 9.08 16.43
C ASN A 319 -3.64 8.60 15.51
N LEU A 320 -3.42 9.33 14.43
CA LEU A 320 -2.39 9.00 13.45
C LEU A 320 -0.97 9.42 13.89
N ALA A 321 -0.80 10.11 15.01
CA ALA A 321 0.52 10.50 15.50
C ALA A 321 1.40 9.27 15.74
N LEU A 322 2.68 9.37 15.36
CA LEU A 322 3.69 8.40 15.79
C LEU A 322 3.74 8.41 17.33
N PRO A 323 3.89 7.26 18.02
CA PRO A 323 3.98 7.26 19.47
C PRO A 323 5.00 8.28 19.99
N ALA A 324 4.56 9.16 20.89
CA ALA A 324 5.37 10.31 21.33
C ALA A 324 6.74 9.90 21.87
N GLY A 325 6.81 8.76 22.57
CA GLY A 325 8.08 8.26 23.09
C GLY A 325 9.07 7.85 21.99
N GLN A 326 8.63 7.45 20.80
CA GLN A 326 9.54 7.24 19.68
C GLN A 326 10.19 8.56 19.25
N ILE A 327 9.37 9.63 19.14
CA ILE A 327 9.85 10.97 18.77
C ILE A 327 10.82 11.51 19.84
N GLU A 328 10.42 11.43 21.10
CA GLU A 328 11.22 11.90 22.25
C GLU A 328 12.57 11.16 22.34
N TYR A 329 12.55 9.83 22.22
CA TYR A 329 13.76 9.02 22.22
C TYR A 329 14.75 9.46 21.13
N VAL A 330 14.28 9.66 19.91
CA VAL A 330 15.13 10.10 18.80
C VAL A 330 15.68 11.51 19.02
N LYS A 331 14.89 12.43 19.54
CA LYS A 331 15.32 13.79 19.89
C LYS A 331 16.38 13.79 21.01
N GLU A 332 16.21 12.92 22.00
CA GLU A 332 17.21 12.75 23.06
C GLU A 332 18.55 12.23 22.51
N LEU A 333 18.53 11.35 21.51
CA LEU A 333 19.75 10.91 20.84
C LEU A 333 20.38 12.06 20.01
N ALA A 334 19.60 12.83 19.30
CA ALA A 334 20.07 13.99 18.54
C ALA A 334 20.74 15.03 19.45
N SER A 335 20.28 15.20 20.69
CA SER A 335 20.87 16.09 21.69
C SER A 335 22.32 15.75 22.06
N THR A 336 22.81 14.55 21.74
CA THR A 336 24.20 14.12 22.03
C THR A 336 25.21 14.62 21.00
N GLY A 337 24.74 15.19 19.88
CA GLY A 337 25.58 15.73 18.82
C GLY A 337 25.93 14.75 17.70
N THR A 338 25.46 13.50 17.79
CA THR A 338 25.53 12.53 16.67
C THR A 338 24.63 12.97 15.51
N LYS A 339 24.97 12.61 14.27
CA LYS A 339 24.09 12.83 13.13
C LYS A 339 22.99 11.77 13.07
N VAL A 340 21.78 12.15 13.43
CA VAL A 340 20.66 11.21 13.46
C VAL A 340 20.03 11.07 12.08
N ILE A 341 19.85 9.81 11.66
CA ILE A 341 19.12 9.36 10.48
C ILE A 341 17.94 8.52 10.97
N VAL A 342 16.73 8.90 10.58
CA VAL A 342 15.52 8.13 10.88
C VAL A 342 15.19 7.23 9.70
N VAL A 343 14.96 5.96 9.98
CA VAL A 343 14.38 4.99 9.06
C VAL A 343 13.00 4.63 9.57
N LEU A 344 11.98 4.80 8.73
CA LEU A 344 10.60 4.46 9.03
C LEU A 344 10.21 3.15 8.36
N PHE A 345 9.68 2.18 9.13
CA PHE A 345 8.90 1.07 8.59
C PHE A 345 7.46 1.26 9.03
N GLU A 346 6.60 1.56 8.06
CA GLU A 346 5.21 1.92 8.31
C GLU A 346 4.32 1.54 7.11
N GLY A 347 3.11 1.07 7.38
CA GLY A 347 2.11 0.74 6.35
C GLY A 347 1.27 1.94 5.91
N ARG A 348 1.36 3.03 6.63
CA ARG A 348 0.67 4.32 6.40
C ARG A 348 1.51 5.46 6.96
N PRO A 349 1.40 6.69 6.42
CA PRO A 349 2.05 7.86 7.01
C PRO A 349 1.60 8.10 8.45
N ARG A 350 2.57 8.26 9.36
CA ARG A 350 2.33 8.65 10.75
C ARG A 350 2.71 10.12 10.94
N LEU A 351 1.94 10.87 11.70
CA LEU A 351 2.28 12.27 12.00
C LEU A 351 3.54 12.31 12.87
N LEU A 352 4.60 12.89 12.34
CA LEU A 352 5.94 12.90 12.93
C LEU A 352 6.19 14.09 13.87
N GLY A 353 5.24 15.05 13.96
CA GLY A 353 5.44 16.29 14.71
C GLY A 353 6.69 17.04 14.20
N ASP A 354 7.53 17.49 15.13
CA ASP A 354 8.76 18.23 14.84
C ASP A 354 10.00 17.31 14.63
N LEU A 355 9.80 16.00 14.54
CA LEU A 355 10.91 15.04 14.39
C LEU A 355 11.81 15.35 13.17
N PRO A 356 11.27 15.66 11.96
CA PRO A 356 12.10 15.96 10.81
C PRO A 356 13.01 17.18 10.99
N GLU A 357 12.61 18.14 11.82
CA GLU A 357 13.39 19.35 12.11
C GLU A 357 14.61 19.06 13.01
N ASN A 358 14.59 17.91 13.71
CA ASN A 358 15.61 17.52 14.69
C ASN A 358 16.59 16.46 14.17
N VAL A 359 16.45 16.02 12.90
CA VAL A 359 17.27 14.95 12.33
C VAL A 359 17.88 15.36 10.99
N TYR A 360 18.97 14.70 10.59
CA TYR A 360 19.67 15.01 9.35
C TYR A 360 19.03 14.37 8.13
N ALA A 361 18.55 13.14 8.27
CA ALA A 361 17.90 12.45 7.15
C ALA A 361 16.70 11.63 7.62
N VAL A 362 15.73 11.45 6.71
CA VAL A 362 14.58 10.59 6.89
C VAL A 362 14.45 9.70 5.66
N VAL A 363 14.43 8.38 5.89
CA VAL A 363 14.25 7.36 4.85
C VAL A 363 13.00 6.56 5.18
N ASN A 364 12.04 6.53 4.28
CA ASN A 364 10.84 5.70 4.45
C ASN A 364 11.02 4.37 3.71
N GLY A 365 11.05 3.27 4.47
CA GLY A 365 11.15 1.91 3.96
C GLY A 365 9.80 1.33 3.57
N LEU A 366 8.69 1.99 3.92
CA LEU A 366 7.34 1.42 3.76
C LEU A 366 7.30 -0.02 4.31
N LEU A 367 6.85 -0.99 3.51
CA LEU A 367 6.84 -2.42 3.85
C LEU A 367 7.63 -3.20 2.80
N ALA A 368 8.96 -3.07 2.82
CA ALA A 368 9.88 -3.69 1.86
C ALA A 368 10.19 -5.17 2.12
N CYS A 369 9.62 -5.74 3.19
CA CYS A 369 9.64 -7.14 3.61
C CYS A 369 11.03 -7.77 3.73
N GLU A 370 11.19 -9.09 3.41
CA GLU A 370 12.38 -9.90 3.72
C GLU A 370 13.70 -9.34 3.17
N GLN A 371 13.67 -8.64 2.02
CA GLN A 371 14.86 -8.02 1.45
C GLN A 371 15.00 -6.54 1.82
N GLY A 372 14.07 -6.01 2.61
CA GLY A 372 14.02 -4.61 2.99
C GLY A 372 15.24 -4.12 3.76
N GLY A 373 15.74 -4.92 4.71
CA GLY A 373 16.92 -4.54 5.49
C GLY A 373 18.19 -4.49 4.66
N LYS A 374 18.37 -5.42 3.70
CA LYS A 374 19.48 -5.38 2.75
C LYS A 374 19.40 -4.14 1.85
N ALA A 375 18.25 -3.91 1.25
CA ALA A 375 18.03 -2.75 0.39
C ALA A 375 18.25 -1.42 1.13
N MET A 376 17.76 -1.32 2.37
CA MET A 376 17.97 -0.15 3.23
C MET A 376 19.46 0.10 3.52
N ALA A 377 20.19 -0.95 3.88
CA ALA A 377 21.64 -0.84 4.14
C ALA A 377 22.42 -0.40 2.88
N GLU A 378 22.09 -0.97 1.72
CA GLU A 378 22.69 -0.60 0.43
C GLU A 378 22.44 0.88 0.09
N ILE A 379 21.26 1.41 0.39
CA ILE A 379 20.93 2.83 0.22
C ILE A 379 21.72 3.67 1.23
N ILE A 380 21.69 3.34 2.51
CA ILE A 380 22.38 4.10 3.56
C ILE A 380 23.88 4.24 3.23
N TYR A 381 24.53 3.19 2.75
CA TYR A 381 25.95 3.21 2.38
C TYR A 381 26.23 3.59 0.92
N GLY A 382 25.23 4.00 0.16
CA GLY A 382 25.39 4.49 -1.21
C GLY A 382 25.77 3.44 -2.25
N GLN A 383 25.56 2.14 -1.97
CA GLN A 383 25.73 1.10 -2.97
C GLN A 383 24.57 1.13 -3.99
N VAL A 384 23.42 1.63 -3.55
CA VAL A 384 22.23 1.87 -4.37
C VAL A 384 21.81 3.33 -4.18
N ASN A 385 21.56 4.01 -5.32
CA ASN A 385 20.99 5.35 -5.30
C ASN A 385 19.48 5.25 -5.12
N PRO A 386 18.86 5.89 -4.08
CA PRO A 386 17.43 5.86 -3.88
C PRO A 386 16.69 6.47 -5.08
N SER A 387 15.61 5.80 -5.51
CA SER A 387 14.78 6.23 -6.65
C SER A 387 13.29 6.23 -6.34
N GLY A 388 12.90 5.76 -5.18
CA GLY A 388 11.51 5.74 -4.73
C GLY A 388 10.91 7.14 -4.67
N ARG A 389 9.59 7.22 -4.94
CA ARG A 389 8.79 8.44 -4.82
C ARG A 389 7.56 8.15 -3.99
N MET A 390 7.16 9.09 -3.13
CA MET A 390 5.96 8.94 -2.32
C MET A 390 4.73 8.72 -3.21
N PRO A 391 4.03 7.61 -3.05
CA PRO A 391 2.84 7.29 -3.84
C PRO A 391 1.58 7.99 -3.32
N ILE A 392 1.69 8.70 -2.22
CA ILE A 392 0.62 9.44 -1.53
C ILE A 392 1.20 10.73 -0.95
N THR A 393 0.32 11.69 -0.63
CA THR A 393 0.69 12.87 0.15
C THR A 393 0.93 12.45 1.60
N TYR A 394 2.06 12.86 2.19
CA TYR A 394 2.40 12.59 3.60
C TYR A 394 1.88 13.77 4.45
N PRO A 395 0.87 13.58 5.33
CA PRO A 395 0.29 14.68 6.10
C PRO A 395 1.24 15.17 7.19
N LYS A 396 1.23 16.48 7.44
CA LYS A 396 1.96 17.10 8.56
C LYS A 396 1.11 17.17 9.82
N ASP A 397 -0.16 17.47 9.66
CA ASP A 397 -1.13 17.70 10.74
C ASP A 397 -2.39 16.85 10.56
N PRO A 398 -3.17 16.61 11.64
CA PRO A 398 -4.44 15.89 11.55
C PRO A 398 -5.42 16.50 10.54
N ALA A 399 -5.43 17.83 10.37
CA ALA A 399 -6.29 18.52 9.42
C ALA A 399 -5.92 18.24 7.95
N ASN A 400 -4.68 17.83 7.68
CA ASN A 400 -4.22 17.51 6.33
C ASN A 400 -4.61 16.11 5.84
N ILE A 401 -4.99 15.20 6.74
CA ILE A 401 -5.28 13.78 6.41
C ILE A 401 -6.35 13.67 5.33
N MET A 402 -7.33 14.55 5.32
CA MET A 402 -8.44 14.57 4.36
C MET A 402 -8.12 15.31 3.06
N ILE A 403 -6.90 15.77 2.85
CA ILE A 403 -6.46 16.48 1.64
C ILE A 403 -5.68 15.50 0.76
N PRO A 404 -6.33 14.77 -0.15
CA PRO A 404 -5.65 13.87 -1.07
C PRO A 404 -4.98 14.69 -2.18
N TYR A 405 -4.05 14.08 -2.90
CA TYR A 405 -3.41 14.69 -4.08
C TYR A 405 -4.41 15.31 -5.07
N ASN A 406 -5.54 14.65 -5.33
CA ASN A 406 -6.59 15.13 -6.22
C ASN A 406 -7.61 16.06 -5.54
N HIS A 407 -7.22 16.83 -4.52
CA HIS A 407 -8.13 17.76 -3.86
C HIS A 407 -8.53 18.91 -4.78
N ARG A 408 -9.66 19.53 -4.47
CA ARG A 408 -10.11 20.75 -5.13
C ARG A 408 -9.47 21.96 -4.47
N VAL A 409 -9.38 23.06 -5.22
CA VAL A 409 -8.99 24.36 -4.65
C VAL A 409 -9.88 24.67 -3.44
N SER A 410 -9.26 24.98 -2.33
CA SER A 410 -9.89 25.36 -1.07
C SER A 410 -9.14 26.55 -0.46
N THR A 411 -9.70 27.14 0.56
CA THR A 411 -9.01 28.25 1.27
C THR A 411 -7.75 27.78 1.99
N GLN A 412 -7.63 26.49 2.32
CA GLN A 412 -6.45 25.90 2.94
C GLN A 412 -5.34 25.59 1.92
N CYS A 413 -5.72 25.39 0.66
CA CYS A 413 -4.80 25.02 -0.42
C CYS A 413 -5.14 25.84 -1.67
N ALA A 414 -5.19 27.16 -1.53
CA ALA A 414 -5.52 28.08 -2.63
C ALA A 414 -4.39 28.17 -3.65
N ASP A 415 -3.16 28.20 -3.16
CA ASP A 415 -1.93 28.18 -3.93
C ASP A 415 -1.12 26.92 -3.59
N SER A 416 -0.18 26.53 -4.43
CA SER A 416 0.62 25.33 -4.24
C SER A 416 1.40 25.30 -2.92
N ASP A 417 1.72 26.48 -2.40
CA ASP A 417 2.53 26.65 -1.20
C ASP A 417 1.70 26.71 0.10
N ASP A 418 0.37 26.77 -0.01
CA ASP A 418 -0.53 26.90 1.14
C ASP A 418 -0.95 25.55 1.77
N CYS A 419 -0.74 24.45 1.07
CA CYS A 419 -0.95 23.11 1.63
C CYS A 419 0.30 22.64 2.35
N GLU A 420 0.45 23.00 3.61
CA GLU A 420 1.59 22.56 4.42
C GLU A 420 1.52 21.06 4.71
N MET A 421 1.96 20.25 3.75
CA MET A 421 2.16 18.83 3.93
C MET A 421 3.56 18.53 4.47
N GLN A 422 3.76 17.40 5.13
CA GLN A 422 5.10 16.99 5.52
C GLN A 422 5.94 16.69 4.28
N TRP A 423 5.38 15.92 3.33
CA TRP A 423 5.93 15.69 2.00
C TRP A 423 4.81 15.47 0.99
N ASP A 424 4.93 16.07 -0.16
CA ASP A 424 3.96 15.94 -1.23
C ASP A 424 4.01 14.58 -1.93
N PHE A 425 2.92 14.22 -2.61
CA PHE A 425 2.92 13.13 -3.59
C PHE A 425 4.07 13.30 -4.57
N GLY A 426 4.82 12.24 -4.82
CA GLY A 426 5.96 12.25 -5.72
C GLY A 426 7.28 12.71 -5.08
N THR A 427 7.29 13.15 -3.83
CA THR A 427 8.52 13.49 -3.11
C THR A 427 9.45 12.28 -3.01
N GLY A 428 10.71 12.50 -3.22
CA GLY A 428 11.81 11.55 -3.07
C GLY A 428 13.09 12.17 -3.58
N LEU A 429 14.16 12.03 -2.81
CA LEU A 429 15.48 12.54 -3.14
C LEU A 429 16.35 11.45 -3.77
N SER A 430 17.44 11.87 -4.39
CA SER A 430 18.43 11.01 -5.01
C SER A 430 19.83 11.46 -4.57
N TYR A 431 20.83 10.60 -4.68
CA TYR A 431 22.25 10.96 -4.50
C TYR A 431 22.86 11.57 -5.76
N THR A 432 22.06 11.76 -6.80
CA THR A 432 22.47 12.44 -8.03
C THR A 432 21.39 13.42 -8.45
N ASP A 433 21.73 14.36 -9.32
CA ASP A 433 20.83 15.38 -9.81
C ASP A 433 20.41 15.08 -11.24
N PHE A 434 19.15 15.41 -11.57
CA PHE A 434 18.61 15.32 -12.91
C PHE A 434 18.14 16.69 -13.38
N THR A 435 18.50 17.03 -14.60
CA THR A 435 18.06 18.27 -15.25
C THR A 435 17.09 17.94 -16.38
N TYR A 436 16.10 18.80 -16.55
CA TYR A 436 15.06 18.68 -17.58
C TYR A 436 15.23 19.82 -18.58
N SER A 437 15.28 19.48 -19.88
CA SER A 437 15.42 20.48 -20.96
C SER A 437 14.60 20.07 -22.18
N ASP A 438 14.49 20.99 -23.14
CA ASP A 438 13.94 20.77 -24.46
C ASP A 438 12.53 20.16 -24.48
N LEU A 439 11.64 20.66 -23.61
CA LEU A 439 10.22 20.29 -23.63
C LEU A 439 9.62 20.68 -24.99
N THR A 440 9.12 19.70 -25.72
CA THR A 440 8.47 19.91 -27.01
C THR A 440 7.10 19.26 -27.08
N LEU A 441 6.20 19.86 -27.81
CA LEU A 441 4.86 19.36 -28.09
C LEU A 441 4.71 19.18 -29.61
N SER A 442 4.18 18.05 -30.07
CA SER A 442 3.93 17.79 -31.48
C SER A 442 2.91 18.76 -32.09
N LYS A 443 1.99 19.29 -31.29
CA LYS A 443 1.03 20.35 -31.63
C LYS A 443 0.54 21.06 -30.35
N THR A 444 0.07 22.29 -30.53
CA THR A 444 -0.40 23.15 -29.43
C THR A 444 -1.93 23.21 -29.30
N ASN A 445 -2.66 22.62 -30.23
CA ASN A 445 -4.12 22.66 -30.27
C ASN A 445 -4.69 21.27 -30.48
N ILE A 446 -5.76 20.94 -29.77
CA ILE A 446 -6.61 19.77 -29.99
C ILE A 446 -7.87 20.27 -30.70
N THR A 447 -8.18 19.69 -31.85
CA THR A 447 -9.33 20.07 -32.66
C THR A 447 -10.43 19.01 -32.70
N SER A 448 -10.12 17.80 -32.26
CA SER A 448 -11.10 16.69 -32.16
C SER A 448 -10.81 15.83 -30.93
N SER A 449 -11.79 15.04 -30.50
CA SER A 449 -11.67 14.11 -29.38
C SER A 449 -10.70 12.94 -29.68
N SER A 450 -10.37 12.71 -30.95
CA SER A 450 -9.39 11.70 -31.38
C SER A 450 -7.97 12.23 -31.50
N ASP A 451 -7.77 13.54 -31.33
CA ASP A 451 -6.44 14.15 -31.40
C ASP A 451 -5.55 13.72 -30.23
N THR A 452 -4.28 13.46 -30.54
CA THR A 452 -3.22 13.22 -29.56
C THR A 452 -2.15 14.31 -29.66
N ILE A 453 -1.49 14.60 -28.56
CA ILE A 453 -0.29 15.45 -28.50
C ILE A 453 0.84 14.60 -27.96
N ASP A 454 1.92 14.47 -28.75
CA ASP A 454 3.14 13.86 -28.25
C ASP A 454 3.94 14.91 -27.47
N VAL A 455 4.34 14.53 -26.27
CA VAL A 455 5.14 15.35 -25.36
C VAL A 455 6.51 14.71 -25.24
N SER A 456 7.57 15.45 -25.54
CA SER A 456 8.95 14.98 -25.39
C SER A 456 9.74 15.93 -24.50
N ILE A 457 10.60 15.36 -23.68
CA ILE A 457 11.51 16.09 -22.78
C ILE A 457 12.85 15.36 -22.71
N VAL A 458 13.93 16.11 -22.60
CA VAL A 458 15.27 15.55 -22.37
C VAL A 458 15.54 15.54 -20.87
N VAL A 459 15.89 14.37 -20.33
CA VAL A 459 16.30 14.20 -18.94
C VAL A 459 17.77 13.81 -18.91
N THR A 460 18.57 14.60 -18.23
CA THR A 460 20.02 14.39 -18.14
C THR A 460 20.42 14.18 -16.67
N ASN A 461 21.11 13.08 -16.39
CA ASN A 461 21.79 12.93 -15.09
C ASN A 461 23.01 13.86 -15.07
N SER A 462 22.94 14.92 -14.28
CA SER A 462 24.00 15.94 -14.16
C SER A 462 24.96 15.69 -13.00
N GLY A 463 24.70 14.68 -12.16
CA GLY A 463 25.58 14.31 -11.06
C GLY A 463 26.58 13.21 -11.44
N SER A 464 27.25 12.65 -10.43
CA SER A 464 28.34 11.69 -10.61
C SER A 464 27.93 10.22 -10.38
N MET A 465 26.75 9.97 -9.86
CA MET A 465 26.25 8.63 -9.56
C MET A 465 25.15 8.21 -10.53
N ALA A 466 25.14 6.96 -10.96
CA ALA A 466 24.03 6.43 -11.73
C ALA A 466 22.74 6.46 -10.90
N GLY A 467 21.60 6.75 -11.53
CA GLY A 467 20.31 6.84 -10.85
C GLY A 467 19.15 6.62 -11.79
N LYS A 468 17.97 6.42 -11.19
CA LYS A 468 16.68 6.31 -11.89
C LYS A 468 15.84 7.52 -11.53
N GLU A 469 15.15 8.08 -12.52
CA GLU A 469 14.27 9.23 -12.33
C GLU A 469 12.84 8.89 -12.74
N THR A 470 11.88 9.27 -11.90
CA THR A 470 10.45 9.17 -12.22
C THR A 470 9.99 10.48 -12.85
N VAL A 471 9.84 10.49 -14.17
CA VAL A 471 9.34 11.64 -14.89
C VAL A 471 7.82 11.72 -14.75
N MET A 472 7.33 12.79 -14.11
CA MET A 472 5.90 13.05 -13.93
C MET A 472 5.43 14.15 -14.87
N LEU A 473 4.36 13.86 -15.64
CA LEU A 473 3.70 14.83 -16.50
C LEU A 473 2.36 15.24 -15.89
N PHE A 474 2.20 16.55 -15.65
CA PHE A 474 0.98 17.12 -15.11
C PHE A 474 0.25 17.93 -16.18
N LEU A 475 -1.05 17.66 -16.35
CA LEU A 475 -1.94 18.46 -17.17
C LEU A 475 -2.74 19.41 -16.27
N ILE A 476 -2.46 20.71 -16.39
CA ILE A 476 -3.16 21.74 -15.63
C ILE A 476 -4.21 22.39 -16.53
N GLN A 477 -5.47 22.34 -16.12
CA GLN A 477 -6.57 23.04 -16.79
C GLN A 477 -6.97 24.26 -15.96
N PRO A 478 -6.57 25.48 -16.35
CA PRO A 478 -6.77 26.70 -15.54
C PRO A 478 -8.23 27.08 -15.35
N ARG A 479 -9.13 26.61 -16.24
CA ARG A 479 -10.57 26.89 -16.18
C ARG A 479 -11.35 25.65 -16.55
N VAL A 480 -12.08 25.10 -15.59
CA VAL A 480 -13.05 24.03 -15.83
C VAL A 480 -14.43 24.66 -15.96
N HIS A 481 -14.98 24.74 -17.16
CA HIS A 481 -16.39 24.99 -17.33
C HIS A 481 -17.17 23.74 -16.94
N ARG A 482 -17.52 23.65 -15.65
CA ARG A 482 -18.58 22.71 -15.24
C ARG A 482 -19.90 23.32 -15.67
N ARG A 483 -20.60 22.71 -16.61
CA ARG A 483 -22.01 22.99 -16.79
C ARG A 483 -22.72 22.50 -15.51
N PRO A 484 -23.64 23.31 -14.95
CA PRO A 484 -24.42 22.91 -13.78
C PRO A 484 -25.27 21.66 -14.10
#